data_275b88e5c7ad701e23a2a2fcbfba91b2
#
_entry.id   275b88e5c7ad701e23a2a2fcbfba91b2
#
_cell.length_a   1.000
_cell.length_b   1.000
_cell.length_c   1.000
_cell.angle_alpha   90.00
_cell.angle_beta   90.00
_cell.angle_gamma   90.00
#
_symmetry.space_group_name_H-M   'P 1'
#
loop_
_entity.id
_entity.type
_entity.pdbx_description
1 polymer ?
#
loop_
_entity_poly.entity_id
_entity_poly.type
_entity_poly.pdbx_seq_one_letter_code
_entity_poly.pdbx_strand_id
1 'polypeptide(L)'
;SYNGADLLRTFDALQTEKARLQQLIANTQKEAERMQVWGNFSSAQLKDLTKEGFVIQFFSCNERKFKPEWETSYQAFEIDKIGSTVYFVTVNPTSITLDADQITLNTHNYDQLLQDVEAQNLLLIAHQAKIDAWVLQNINNLKHYFLKVEEYIDFQKVELNTEVTTEEKV
;
A
#
# COMPACT_ATOMS: atom_id res chain seq x y z
N SER A 1 16.35 18.56 31.40
CA SER A 1 17.55 18.21 30.64
C SER A 1 17.20 17.43 29.37
N TYR A 2 17.64 17.93 28.26
CA TYR A 2 17.40 17.33 26.96
C TYR A 2 18.25 16.09 26.74
N ASN A 3 17.61 14.93 26.51
CA ASN A 3 18.30 13.72 26.12
C ASN A 3 18.25 13.59 24.58
N GLY A 4 19.41 13.67 23.92
CA GLY A 4 19.51 13.56 22.47
C GLY A 4 18.99 12.22 21.92
N ALA A 5 19.13 11.12 22.70
CA ALA A 5 18.59 9.82 22.33
C ALA A 5 17.06 9.80 22.29
N ASP A 6 16.40 10.54 23.19
CA ASP A 6 14.94 10.66 23.20
C ASP A 6 14.44 11.50 22.00
N LEU A 7 15.18 12.54 21.64
CA LEU A 7 14.88 13.32 20.43
C LEU A 7 14.95 12.44 19.18
N LEU A 8 16.01 11.63 19.07
CA LEU A 8 16.18 10.75 17.92
C LEU A 8 15.08 9.69 17.85
N ARG A 9 14.69 9.12 18.99
CA ARG A 9 13.56 8.18 19.06
C ARG A 9 12.25 8.82 18.62
N THR A 10 11.99 10.05 19.04
CA THR A 10 10.80 10.80 18.62
C THR A 10 10.83 11.07 17.11
N PHE A 11 11.98 11.50 16.60
CA PHE A 11 12.15 11.72 15.17
C PHE A 11 11.94 10.44 14.37
N ASP A 12 12.54 9.33 14.81
CA ASP A 12 12.38 8.03 14.16
C ASP A 12 10.91 7.57 14.17
N ALA A 13 10.20 7.78 15.28
CA ALA A 13 8.76 7.46 15.37
C ALA A 13 7.94 8.28 14.39
N LEU A 14 8.24 9.58 14.24
CA LEU A 14 7.58 10.45 13.27
C LEU A 14 7.86 9.99 11.83
N GLN A 15 9.09 9.62 11.51
CA GLN A 15 9.47 9.12 10.20
C GLN A 15 8.84 7.75 9.90
N THR A 16 8.75 6.88 10.90
CA THR A 16 8.11 5.58 10.77
C THR A 16 6.63 5.73 10.44
N GLU A 17 5.93 6.64 11.11
CA GLU A 17 4.51 6.92 10.82
C GLU A 17 4.34 7.51 9.42
N LYS A 18 5.22 8.41 9.00
CA LYS A 18 5.21 8.93 7.62
C LYS A 18 5.35 7.80 6.61
N ALA A 19 6.31 6.91 6.82
CA ALA A 19 6.53 5.76 5.94
C ALA A 19 5.31 4.83 5.91
N ARG A 20 4.65 4.61 7.06
CA ARG A 20 3.41 3.83 7.15
C ARG A 20 2.29 4.45 6.32
N LEU A 21 2.10 5.76 6.41
CA LEU A 21 1.09 6.48 5.63
C LEU A 21 1.39 6.41 4.13
N GLN A 22 2.65 6.59 3.74
CA GLN A 22 3.06 6.48 2.34
C GLN A 22 2.80 5.08 1.79
N GLN A 23 3.08 4.04 2.58
CA GLN A 23 2.81 2.65 2.18
C GLN A 23 1.30 2.38 2.09
N LEU A 24 0.52 2.90 3.03
CA LEU A 24 -0.94 2.79 3.00
C LEU A 24 -1.50 3.41 1.72
N ILE A 25 -1.05 4.61 1.36
CA ILE A 25 -1.46 5.30 0.13
C ILE A 25 -1.11 4.46 -1.10
N ALA A 26 0.13 3.97 -1.17
CA ALA A 26 0.58 3.14 -2.29
C ALA A 26 -0.27 1.87 -2.43
N ASN A 27 -0.57 1.21 -1.31
CA ASN A 27 -1.40 0.01 -1.30
C ASN A 27 -2.84 0.31 -1.74
N THR A 28 -3.42 1.42 -1.28
CA THR A 28 -4.77 1.84 -1.67
C THR A 28 -4.85 2.22 -3.14
N GLN A 29 -3.84 2.92 -3.66
CA GLN A 29 -3.74 3.25 -5.09
C GLN A 29 -3.66 1.99 -5.94
N LYS A 30 -2.86 1.02 -5.54
CA LYS A 30 -2.73 -0.28 -6.22
C LYS A 30 -4.05 -1.04 -6.21
N GLU A 31 -4.75 -1.01 -5.08
CA GLU A 31 -6.07 -1.63 -4.95
C GLU A 31 -7.11 -0.92 -5.83
N ALA A 32 -7.08 0.41 -5.91
CA ALA A 32 -7.93 1.17 -6.82
C ALA A 32 -7.69 0.80 -8.29
N GLU A 33 -6.43 0.66 -8.70
CA GLU A 33 -6.08 0.21 -10.05
C GLU A 33 -6.65 -1.18 -10.33
N ARG A 34 -6.54 -2.10 -9.37
CA ARG A 34 -7.07 -3.45 -9.48
C ARG A 34 -8.59 -3.47 -9.61
N MET A 35 -9.27 -2.57 -8.89
CA MET A 35 -10.73 -2.52 -8.85
C MET A 35 -11.34 -1.70 -9.98
N GLN A 36 -10.53 -0.96 -10.74
CA GLN A 36 -11.02 -0.05 -11.78
C GLN A 36 -11.88 -0.75 -12.84
N VAL A 37 -11.49 -1.95 -13.24
CA VAL A 37 -12.21 -2.73 -14.25
C VAL A 37 -13.65 -3.06 -13.83
N TRP A 38 -13.89 -3.20 -12.52
CA TRP A 38 -15.21 -3.54 -11.98
C TRP A 38 -16.10 -2.30 -11.78
N GLY A 39 -15.53 -1.10 -11.91
CA GLY A 39 -16.26 0.16 -11.87
C GLY A 39 -16.87 0.46 -10.50
N ASN A 40 -18.00 1.14 -10.52
CA ASN A 40 -18.69 1.62 -9.33
C ASN A 40 -19.90 0.73 -9.00
N PHE A 41 -19.62 -0.51 -8.65
CA PHE A 41 -20.66 -1.44 -8.22
C PHE A 41 -21.23 -1.03 -6.86
N SER A 42 -22.47 -1.43 -6.60
CA SER A 42 -23.09 -1.23 -5.29
C SER A 42 -22.96 -2.51 -4.45
N SER A 43 -22.22 -2.41 -3.33
CA SER A 43 -22.11 -3.52 -2.37
C SER A 43 -23.48 -3.92 -1.81
N ALA A 44 -24.38 -2.95 -1.64
CA ALA A 44 -25.74 -3.22 -1.19
C ALA A 44 -26.53 -4.06 -2.19
N GLN A 45 -26.43 -3.75 -3.49
CA GLN A 45 -27.08 -4.51 -4.54
C GLN A 45 -26.53 -5.94 -4.64
N LEU A 46 -25.20 -6.10 -4.47
CA LEU A 46 -24.58 -7.43 -4.46
C LEU A 46 -25.09 -8.27 -3.26
N LYS A 47 -25.20 -7.65 -2.10
CA LYS A 47 -25.79 -8.31 -0.91
C LYS A 47 -27.25 -8.70 -1.13
N ASP A 48 -28.04 -7.87 -1.78
CA ASP A 48 -29.44 -8.14 -2.07
C ASP A 48 -29.57 -9.35 -3.00
N LEU A 49 -28.74 -9.45 -4.03
CA LEU A 49 -28.72 -10.62 -4.91
C LEU A 49 -28.32 -11.89 -4.15
N THR A 50 -27.38 -11.80 -3.24
CA THR A 50 -26.98 -12.92 -2.37
C THR A 50 -28.14 -13.36 -1.47
N LYS A 51 -28.91 -12.42 -0.93
CA LYS A 51 -30.12 -12.73 -0.12
C LYS A 51 -31.21 -13.44 -0.93
N GLU A 52 -31.31 -13.15 -2.23
CA GLU A 52 -32.25 -13.81 -3.14
C GLU A 52 -31.78 -15.22 -3.55
N GLY A 53 -30.64 -15.68 -3.04
CA GLY A 53 -30.13 -17.02 -3.28
C GLY A 53 -29.16 -17.14 -4.45
N PHE A 54 -28.66 -16.05 -4.99
CA PHE A 54 -27.68 -16.06 -6.07
C PHE A 54 -26.25 -15.97 -5.52
N VAL A 55 -25.36 -16.73 -6.14
CA VAL A 55 -23.91 -16.64 -5.90
C VAL A 55 -23.29 -15.90 -7.07
N ILE A 56 -22.71 -14.74 -6.77
CA ILE A 56 -22.03 -13.90 -7.76
C ILE A 56 -20.54 -14.11 -7.58
N GLN A 57 -19.88 -14.52 -8.68
CA GLN A 57 -18.44 -14.75 -8.67
C GLN A 57 -17.78 -13.89 -9.74
N PHE A 58 -16.58 -13.41 -9.44
CA PHE A 58 -15.79 -12.53 -10.30
C PHE A 58 -14.54 -13.26 -10.72
N PHE A 59 -14.22 -13.21 -12.02
CA PHE A 59 -13.12 -13.96 -12.60
C PHE A 59 -12.32 -13.11 -13.58
N SER A 60 -11.09 -13.52 -13.77
CA SER A 60 -10.28 -13.11 -14.91
C SER A 60 -9.56 -14.31 -15.51
N CYS A 61 -9.33 -14.27 -16.80
CA CYS A 61 -8.52 -15.26 -17.49
C CYS A 61 -7.95 -14.69 -18.78
N ASN A 62 -6.97 -15.41 -19.35
CA ASN A 62 -6.52 -15.11 -20.70
C ASN A 62 -7.67 -15.37 -21.68
N GLU A 63 -7.81 -14.55 -22.71
CA GLU A 63 -8.85 -14.68 -23.73
C GLU A 63 -8.89 -16.07 -24.39
N ARG A 64 -7.75 -16.76 -24.47
CA ARG A 64 -7.66 -18.10 -25.03
C ARG A 64 -8.31 -19.16 -24.14
N LYS A 65 -8.43 -18.88 -22.85
CA LYS A 65 -9.06 -19.78 -21.88
C LYS A 65 -10.55 -19.55 -21.73
N PHE A 66 -11.04 -18.37 -22.09
CA PHE A 66 -12.46 -18.03 -21.98
C PHE A 66 -13.25 -18.88 -22.97
N LYS A 67 -14.19 -19.68 -22.46
CA LYS A 67 -15.01 -20.56 -23.25
C LYS A 67 -16.39 -19.95 -23.48
N PRO A 68 -16.86 -19.82 -24.74
CA PRO A 68 -18.19 -19.28 -25.02
C PRO A 68 -19.32 -20.04 -24.32
N GLU A 69 -19.14 -21.35 -24.05
CA GLU A 69 -20.11 -22.16 -23.34
C GLU A 69 -20.37 -21.65 -21.90
N TRP A 70 -19.45 -20.94 -21.32
CA TRP A 70 -19.61 -20.35 -19.97
C TRP A 70 -20.76 -19.34 -19.92
N GLU A 71 -21.04 -18.66 -21.03
CA GLU A 71 -22.13 -17.69 -21.11
C GLU A 71 -23.50 -18.36 -20.93
N THR A 72 -23.66 -19.56 -21.43
CA THR A 72 -24.93 -20.32 -21.34
C THR A 72 -24.95 -21.27 -20.15
N SER A 73 -23.85 -21.96 -19.87
CA SER A 73 -23.81 -22.99 -18.82
C SER A 73 -23.66 -22.40 -17.42
N TYR A 74 -22.98 -21.25 -17.31
CA TYR A 74 -22.66 -20.65 -16.01
C TYR A 74 -23.05 -19.17 -15.89
N GLN A 75 -23.86 -18.69 -16.86
CA GLN A 75 -24.31 -17.29 -16.87
C GLN A 75 -23.14 -16.30 -16.73
N ALA A 76 -22.07 -16.49 -17.53
CA ALA A 76 -20.92 -15.62 -17.56
C ALA A 76 -21.23 -14.37 -18.40
N PHE A 77 -20.90 -13.21 -17.83
CA PHE A 77 -21.00 -11.91 -18.49
C PHE A 77 -19.64 -11.24 -18.54
N GLU A 78 -19.13 -10.99 -19.73
CA GLU A 78 -17.90 -10.23 -19.91
C GLU A 78 -18.13 -8.78 -19.45
N ILE A 79 -17.32 -8.33 -18.52
CA ILE A 79 -17.35 -6.96 -18.01
C ILE A 79 -16.42 -6.06 -18.84
N ASP A 80 -15.20 -6.56 -19.08
CA ASP A 80 -14.20 -5.82 -19.87
C ASP A 80 -13.12 -6.79 -20.36
N LYS A 81 -12.38 -6.32 -21.33
CA LYS A 81 -11.20 -6.99 -21.87
C LYS A 81 -10.07 -5.98 -21.97
N ILE A 82 -9.01 -6.21 -21.22
CA ILE A 82 -7.82 -5.34 -21.21
C ILE A 82 -6.63 -6.14 -21.71
N GLY A 83 -6.12 -5.77 -22.88
CA GLY A 83 -5.08 -6.57 -23.54
C GLY A 83 -5.63 -7.96 -23.88
N SER A 84 -4.98 -9.00 -23.39
CA SER A 84 -5.40 -10.39 -23.55
C SER A 84 -6.17 -10.96 -22.36
N THR A 85 -6.48 -10.13 -21.36
CA THR A 85 -7.19 -10.56 -20.15
C THR A 85 -8.67 -10.21 -20.23
N VAL A 86 -9.52 -11.22 -20.04
CA VAL A 86 -10.97 -11.09 -19.97
C VAL A 86 -11.38 -11.04 -18.50
N TYR A 87 -12.20 -10.07 -18.16
CA TYR A 87 -12.81 -9.91 -16.84
C TYR A 87 -14.31 -10.17 -16.96
N PHE A 88 -14.81 -11.10 -16.16
CA PHE A 88 -16.21 -11.51 -16.27
C PHE A 88 -16.80 -11.87 -14.91
N VAL A 89 -18.12 -11.88 -14.85
CA VAL A 89 -18.90 -12.21 -13.67
C VAL A 89 -19.82 -13.39 -14.00
N THR A 90 -20.05 -14.24 -13.01
CA THR A 90 -21.03 -15.33 -13.11
C THR A 90 -22.08 -15.18 -12.03
N VAL A 91 -23.33 -15.51 -12.37
CA VAL A 91 -24.47 -15.43 -11.44
C VAL A 91 -25.21 -16.77 -11.48
N ASN A 92 -25.08 -17.55 -10.42
CA ASN A 92 -25.64 -18.90 -10.35
C ASN A 92 -26.27 -19.15 -8.98
N PRO A 93 -27.17 -20.15 -8.84
CA PRO A 93 -27.71 -20.53 -7.53
C PRO A 93 -26.66 -21.13 -6.58
N THR A 94 -25.55 -21.65 -7.11
CA THR A 94 -24.46 -22.25 -6.34
C THR A 94 -23.11 -21.77 -6.85
N SER A 95 -22.08 -21.91 -6.03
CA SER A 95 -20.70 -21.63 -6.44
C SER A 95 -20.29 -22.59 -7.56
N ILE A 96 -19.52 -22.05 -8.49
CA ILE A 96 -18.97 -22.81 -9.62
C ILE A 96 -17.45 -22.75 -9.60
N THR A 97 -16.82 -23.71 -10.25
CA THR A 97 -15.36 -23.75 -10.44
C THR A 97 -15.08 -23.67 -11.94
N LEU A 98 -14.23 -22.73 -12.33
CA LEU A 98 -13.79 -22.53 -13.72
C LEU A 98 -12.27 -22.56 -13.80
N ASP A 99 -11.74 -22.86 -14.97
CA ASP A 99 -10.32 -22.68 -15.27
C ASP A 99 -10.02 -21.18 -15.52
N ALA A 100 -10.18 -20.40 -14.48
CA ALA A 100 -9.98 -18.95 -14.45
C ALA A 100 -9.61 -18.54 -13.03
N ASP A 101 -8.99 -17.38 -12.91
CA ASP A 101 -8.64 -16.82 -11.60
C ASP A 101 -9.87 -16.17 -10.97
N GLN A 102 -10.29 -16.69 -9.82
CA GLN A 102 -11.38 -16.07 -9.07
C GLN A 102 -10.85 -14.84 -8.31
N ILE A 103 -11.59 -13.75 -8.42
CA ILE A 103 -11.20 -12.46 -7.84
C ILE A 103 -12.13 -12.14 -6.68
N THR A 104 -11.55 -11.79 -5.55
CA THR A 104 -12.30 -11.24 -4.41
C THR A 104 -12.30 -9.73 -4.53
N LEU A 105 -13.49 -9.14 -4.64
CA LEU A 105 -13.62 -7.70 -4.72
C LEU A 105 -13.39 -7.05 -3.35
N ASN A 106 -12.85 -5.83 -3.37
CA ASN A 106 -12.84 -4.97 -2.20
C ASN A 106 -14.28 -4.56 -1.87
N THR A 107 -14.57 -4.30 -0.59
CA THR A 107 -15.87 -3.76 -0.16
C THR A 107 -16.10 -2.35 -0.69
N HIS A 108 -15.02 -1.60 -0.92
CA HIS A 108 -15.06 -0.31 -1.57
C HIS A 108 -14.94 -0.46 -3.09
N ASN A 109 -15.79 0.26 -3.83
CA ASN A 109 -15.68 0.34 -5.27
C ASN A 109 -14.55 1.29 -5.68
N TYR A 110 -14.34 1.46 -6.99
CA TYR A 110 -13.26 2.29 -7.52
C TYR A 110 -13.32 3.75 -7.00
N ASP A 111 -14.47 4.40 -7.06
CA ASP A 111 -14.62 5.78 -6.60
C ASP A 111 -14.37 5.91 -5.09
N GLN A 112 -14.86 4.95 -4.31
CA GLN A 112 -14.64 4.93 -2.87
C GLN A 112 -13.15 4.77 -2.52
N LEU A 113 -12.43 3.93 -3.27
CA LEU A 113 -10.98 3.77 -3.09
C LEU A 113 -10.21 5.04 -3.47
N LEU A 114 -10.65 5.76 -4.51
CA LEU A 114 -10.06 7.06 -4.84
C LEU A 114 -10.29 8.09 -3.73
N GLN A 115 -11.48 8.09 -3.13
CA GLN A 115 -11.77 8.92 -1.96
C GLN A 115 -10.91 8.54 -0.75
N ASP A 116 -10.67 7.24 -0.53
CA ASP A 116 -9.77 6.76 0.52
C ASP A 116 -8.35 7.29 0.31
N VAL A 117 -7.85 7.25 -0.93
CA VAL A 117 -6.52 7.81 -1.28
C VAL A 117 -6.46 9.29 -0.96
N GLU A 118 -7.48 10.05 -1.33
CA GLU A 118 -7.55 11.49 -1.06
C GLU A 118 -7.52 11.78 0.45
N ALA A 119 -8.32 11.05 1.25
CA ALA A 119 -8.33 11.18 2.69
C ALA A 119 -6.97 10.81 3.31
N GLN A 120 -6.34 9.75 2.82
CA GLN A 120 -5.01 9.32 3.28
C GLN A 120 -3.92 10.33 2.92
N ASN A 121 -4.00 10.97 1.76
CA ASN A 121 -3.09 12.04 1.37
C ASN A 121 -3.21 13.25 2.29
N LEU A 122 -4.43 13.61 2.71
CA LEU A 122 -4.64 14.68 3.69
C LEU A 122 -4.01 14.34 5.04
N LEU A 123 -4.11 13.08 5.49
CA LEU A 123 -3.44 12.62 6.70
C LEU A 123 -1.92 12.72 6.57
N LEU A 124 -1.37 12.37 5.42
CA LEU A 124 0.08 12.48 5.17
C LEU A 124 0.54 13.93 5.21
N ILE A 125 -0.22 14.84 4.59
CA ILE A 125 0.08 16.28 4.60
C ILE A 125 0.06 16.80 6.04
N ALA A 126 -0.95 16.45 6.84
CA ALA A 126 -1.04 16.86 8.23
C ALA A 126 0.12 16.29 9.07
N HIS A 127 0.50 15.04 8.82
CA HIS A 127 1.63 14.42 9.51
C HIS A 127 2.96 15.06 9.11
N GLN A 128 3.16 15.40 7.85
CA GLN A 128 4.36 16.12 7.40
C GLN A 128 4.46 17.50 8.07
N ALA A 129 3.35 18.21 8.19
CA ALA A 129 3.32 19.49 8.91
C ALA A 129 3.70 19.31 10.39
N LYS A 130 3.28 18.22 11.01
CA LYS A 130 3.67 17.86 12.38
C LYS A 130 5.17 17.60 12.50
N ILE A 131 5.75 16.88 11.54
CA ILE A 131 7.21 16.66 11.49
C ILE A 131 7.93 17.98 11.34
N ASP A 132 7.52 18.83 10.41
CA ASP A 132 8.16 20.12 10.14
C ASP A 132 8.13 21.03 11.37
N ALA A 133 7.00 21.10 12.06
CA ALA A 133 6.85 21.88 13.29
C ALA A 133 7.75 21.33 14.41
N TRP A 134 7.80 20.01 14.57
CA TRP A 134 8.65 19.37 15.58
C TRP A 134 10.13 19.60 15.29
N VAL A 135 10.56 19.47 14.04
CA VAL A 135 11.96 19.73 13.65
C VAL A 135 12.31 21.18 13.90
N LEU A 136 11.42 22.12 13.53
CA LEU A 136 11.66 23.55 13.75
C LEU A 136 11.82 23.90 15.25
N GLN A 137 11.02 23.27 16.11
CA GLN A 137 11.12 23.45 17.56
C GLN A 137 12.40 22.87 18.16
N ASN A 138 12.95 21.82 17.56
CA ASN A 138 14.05 21.04 18.11
C ASN A 138 15.34 21.12 17.30
N ILE A 139 15.39 21.97 16.27
CA ILE A 139 16.49 21.99 15.30
C ILE A 139 17.87 22.19 15.96
N ASN A 140 17.98 23.06 16.97
CA ASN A 140 19.25 23.31 17.64
C ASN A 140 19.71 22.08 18.44
N ASN A 141 18.78 21.38 19.08
CA ASN A 141 19.07 20.16 19.85
C ASN A 141 19.43 18.99 18.94
N LEU A 142 18.73 18.83 17.83
CA LEU A 142 19.03 17.81 16.82
C LEU A 142 20.39 18.05 16.17
N LYS A 143 20.66 19.30 15.78
CA LYS A 143 21.94 19.71 15.19
C LYS A 143 23.10 19.40 16.12
N HIS A 144 22.94 19.73 17.39
CA HIS A 144 23.94 19.45 18.41
C HIS A 144 24.17 17.95 18.59
N TYR A 145 23.08 17.15 18.60
CA TYR A 145 23.18 15.70 18.71
C TYR A 145 23.90 15.09 17.51
N PHE A 146 23.55 15.48 16.29
CA PHE A 146 24.20 14.95 15.09
C PHE A 146 25.68 15.34 15.01
N LEU A 147 26.05 16.53 15.44
CA LEU A 147 27.45 16.92 15.52
C LEU A 147 28.24 16.03 16.50
N LYS A 148 27.67 15.70 17.64
CA LYS A 148 28.31 14.77 18.59
C LYS A 148 28.49 13.38 18.01
N VAL A 149 27.51 12.88 17.25
CA VAL A 149 27.60 11.58 16.58
C VAL A 149 28.71 11.60 15.53
N GLU A 150 28.79 12.67 14.74
CA GLU A 150 29.86 12.84 13.73
C GLU A 150 31.23 12.89 14.39
N GLU A 151 31.40 13.65 15.47
CA GLU A 151 32.66 13.71 16.23
C GLU A 151 33.05 12.30 16.73
N TYR A 152 32.12 11.53 17.24
CA TYR A 152 32.37 10.17 17.70
C TYR A 152 32.83 9.28 16.54
N ILE A 153 32.16 9.32 15.41
CA ILE A 153 32.53 8.56 14.23
C ILE A 153 33.92 8.94 13.71
N ASP A 154 34.21 10.23 13.61
CA ASP A 154 35.50 10.74 13.19
C ASP A 154 36.62 10.30 14.14
N PHE A 155 36.39 10.33 15.46
CA PHE A 155 37.33 9.86 16.45
C PHE A 155 37.62 8.36 16.28
N GLN A 156 36.59 7.52 16.05
CA GLN A 156 36.75 6.10 15.78
C GLN A 156 37.58 5.84 14.51
N LYS A 157 37.36 6.62 13.47
CA LYS A 157 38.13 6.52 12.21
C LYS A 157 39.62 6.88 12.44
N VAL A 158 39.91 7.91 13.21
CA VAL A 158 41.27 8.28 13.53
C VAL A 158 42.00 7.22 14.33
N GLU A 159 41.36 6.61 15.33
CA GLU A 159 41.92 5.48 16.08
C GLU A 159 42.22 4.28 15.18
N LEU A 160 41.29 3.92 14.33
CA LEU A 160 41.45 2.80 13.40
C LEU A 160 42.62 3.04 12.44
N ASN A 161 42.72 4.23 11.85
CA ASN A 161 43.83 4.59 10.96
C ASN A 161 45.18 4.59 11.67
N THR A 162 45.23 5.00 12.91
CA THR A 162 46.46 5.02 13.74
C THR A 162 46.91 3.57 14.02
N GLU A 163 46.00 2.67 14.37
CA GLU A 163 46.29 1.24 14.60
C GLU A 163 46.81 0.58 13.33
N VAL A 164 46.14 0.78 12.20
CA VAL A 164 46.56 0.23 10.89
C VAL A 164 47.96 0.73 10.51
N THR A 165 48.25 2.01 10.69
CA THR A 165 49.57 2.57 10.38
C THR A 165 50.64 1.97 11.28
N THR A 166 50.36 1.73 12.56
CA THR A 166 51.30 1.12 13.50
C THR A 166 51.59 -0.35 13.14
N GLU A 167 50.60 -1.11 12.71
CA GLU A 167 50.75 -2.51 12.24
C GLU A 167 51.58 -2.59 10.98
N GLU A 168 51.38 -1.67 10.01
CA GLU A 168 52.12 -1.64 8.77
C GLU A 168 53.62 -1.32 8.97
N LYS A 169 54.01 -0.66 10.05
CA LYS A 169 55.39 -0.32 10.37
C LYS A 169 56.19 -1.45 11.04
N VAL A 170 55.51 -2.51 11.42
CA VAL A 170 56.11 -3.69 12.04
C VAL A 170 56.40 -4.73 10.95
#